data_896aed3f040ad306564ec29603c909cd
#
_entry.id   896aed3f040ad306564ec29603c909cd
#
_cell.length_a   1.000
_cell.length_b   1.000
_cell.length_c   1.000
_cell.angle_alpha   90.00
_cell.angle_beta   90.00
_cell.angle_gamma   90.00
#
_symmetry.space_group_name_H-M   'P 1'
#
loop_
_entity.id
_entity.type
_entity.pdbx_description
1 polymer ?
#
loop_
_entity_poly.entity_id
_entity_poly.type
_entity_poly.pdbx_seq_one_letter_code
_entity_poly.pdbx_strand_id
1 'polypeptide(L)'
;GEYYMAASKDKKSFDAFQDFIDKHKSSDSYMDAISNQYKIAERVLANKKQKKLSLLPDKVRDSDLLKWFLSIIDNAPFSKYAPLAQFAIAESYQNEKKASLAILSYQKLVDKYPNHKLSSEAQYRIGDIARKKINSGSRDSANITYAKNAMEDVIVAYENSPRAKEAADALKQLDSIQGTQLYETGLFYEKQKQLRSAVIYYEKAIKSKNPKITEMAKVRIKNITPQIVSDPTPSLSSPESNINKINQQKKKIDTKSASNEEGPSILPPPPKNP
;
A
#
# COMPACT_ATOMS: atom_id res chain seq x y z
N GLY A 1 -28.63 25.46 -1.69
CA GLY A 1 -27.99 24.15 -1.94
C GLY A 1 -28.94 23.23 -2.70
N GLU A 2 -30.11 22.93 -2.13
CA GLU A 2 -31.06 21.92 -2.64
C GLU A 2 -31.57 22.22 -4.06
N TYR A 3 -31.90 23.47 -4.35
CA TYR A 3 -32.31 23.89 -5.71
C TYR A 3 -31.24 23.52 -6.75
N TYR A 4 -29.95 23.81 -6.47
CA TYR A 4 -28.87 23.47 -7.38
C TYR A 4 -28.62 21.97 -7.46
N MET A 5 -28.86 21.25 -6.35
CA MET A 5 -28.74 19.79 -6.30
C MET A 5 -29.78 19.12 -7.22
N ALA A 6 -31.04 19.59 -7.17
CA ALA A 6 -32.11 19.13 -8.04
C ALA A 6 -31.84 19.45 -9.53
N ALA A 7 -31.21 20.60 -9.80
CA ALA A 7 -30.79 21.02 -11.15
C ALA A 7 -29.48 20.36 -11.63
N SER A 8 -28.92 19.40 -10.88
CA SER A 8 -27.63 18.72 -11.18
C SER A 8 -26.44 19.66 -11.37
N LYS A 9 -26.48 20.85 -10.73
CA LYS A 9 -25.40 21.84 -10.74
C LYS A 9 -24.47 21.59 -9.53
N ASP A 10 -23.74 20.48 -9.56
CA ASP A 10 -23.00 19.94 -8.42
C ASP A 10 -22.09 20.95 -7.73
N LYS A 11 -21.28 21.71 -8.50
CA LYS A 11 -20.37 22.70 -7.92
C LYS A 11 -21.13 23.81 -7.19
N LYS A 12 -22.14 24.41 -7.83
CA LYS A 12 -22.94 25.46 -7.21
C LYS A 12 -23.70 24.97 -5.98
N SER A 13 -24.13 23.73 -6.03
CA SER A 13 -24.80 23.08 -4.89
C SER A 13 -23.86 22.90 -3.72
N PHE A 14 -22.66 22.37 -3.96
CA PHE A 14 -21.66 22.16 -2.91
C PHE A 14 -21.25 23.48 -2.27
N ASP A 15 -20.94 24.51 -3.09
CA ASP A 15 -20.54 25.83 -2.63
C ASP A 15 -21.66 26.50 -1.80
N ALA A 16 -22.91 26.37 -2.20
CA ALA A 16 -24.05 26.92 -1.44
C ALA A 16 -24.27 26.20 -0.07
N PHE A 17 -24.00 24.91 0.02
CA PHE A 17 -23.99 24.21 1.32
C PHE A 17 -22.77 24.60 2.16
N GLN A 18 -21.61 24.84 1.54
CA GLN A 18 -20.43 25.31 2.27
C GLN A 18 -20.68 26.71 2.87
N ASP A 19 -21.23 27.62 2.10
CA ASP A 19 -21.64 28.95 2.60
C ASP A 19 -22.59 28.87 3.80
N PHE A 20 -23.52 27.92 3.79
CA PHE A 20 -24.43 27.69 4.92
C PHE A 20 -23.67 27.15 6.13
N ILE A 21 -22.81 26.16 5.95
CA ILE A 21 -22.00 25.54 7.00
C ILE A 21 -21.12 26.60 7.69
N ASP A 22 -20.48 27.48 6.91
CA ASP A 22 -19.57 28.50 7.42
C ASP A 22 -20.34 29.56 8.26
N LYS A 23 -21.55 29.94 7.83
CA LYS A 23 -22.33 31.00 8.46
C LYS A 23 -23.24 30.51 9.59
N HIS A 24 -23.60 29.23 9.64
CA HIS A 24 -24.63 28.68 10.51
C HIS A 24 -24.17 27.40 11.26
N LYS A 25 -23.00 27.48 11.93
CA LYS A 25 -22.38 26.32 12.61
C LYS A 25 -23.23 25.70 13.72
N SER A 26 -24.11 26.47 14.35
CA SER A 26 -25.00 26.03 15.42
C SER A 26 -26.44 25.71 14.95
N SER A 27 -26.68 25.67 13.66
CA SER A 27 -28.00 25.35 13.11
C SER A 27 -28.31 23.85 13.23
N ASP A 28 -29.55 23.51 13.51
CA ASP A 28 -30.04 22.12 13.50
C ASP A 28 -29.86 21.47 12.11
N SER A 29 -29.87 22.25 11.04
CA SER A 29 -29.66 21.80 9.66
C SER A 29 -28.18 21.68 9.27
N TYR A 30 -27.23 21.90 10.21
CA TYR A 30 -25.79 21.80 9.94
C TYR A 30 -25.41 20.42 9.40
N MET A 31 -25.84 19.36 10.08
CA MET A 31 -25.52 18.01 9.67
C MET A 31 -26.25 17.57 8.40
N ASP A 32 -27.40 18.17 8.07
CA ASP A 32 -28.08 17.94 6.80
C ASP A 32 -27.29 18.56 5.64
N ALA A 33 -26.72 19.74 5.86
CA ALA A 33 -25.85 20.37 4.87
C ALA A 33 -24.59 19.52 4.60
N ILE A 34 -23.93 18.98 5.65
CA ILE A 34 -22.79 18.04 5.51
C ILE A 34 -23.23 16.76 4.76
N SER A 35 -24.40 16.21 5.10
CA SER A 35 -24.95 15.04 4.40
C SER A 35 -25.13 15.30 2.90
N ASN A 36 -25.69 16.45 2.56
CA ASN A 36 -25.91 16.81 1.17
C ASN A 36 -24.60 17.08 0.43
N GLN A 37 -23.60 17.72 1.07
CA GLN A 37 -22.24 17.84 0.49
C GLN A 37 -21.66 16.48 0.19
N TYR A 38 -21.76 15.52 1.13
CA TYR A 38 -21.24 14.18 0.90
C TYR A 38 -21.94 13.47 -0.26
N LYS A 39 -23.29 13.52 -0.33
CA LYS A 39 -24.08 12.94 -1.44
C LYS A 39 -23.66 13.53 -2.81
N ILE A 40 -23.39 14.82 -2.87
CA ILE A 40 -22.94 15.49 -4.09
C ILE A 40 -21.55 14.96 -4.48
N ALA A 41 -20.60 14.94 -3.54
CA ALA A 41 -19.23 14.49 -3.79
C ALA A 41 -19.20 13.00 -4.21
N GLU A 42 -19.97 12.15 -3.53
CA GLU A 42 -20.11 10.72 -3.86
C GLU A 42 -20.70 10.50 -5.27
N ARG A 43 -21.77 11.25 -5.62
CA ARG A 43 -22.36 11.21 -6.96
C ARG A 43 -21.34 11.57 -8.04
N VAL A 44 -20.58 12.65 -7.83
CA VAL A 44 -19.55 13.09 -8.78
C VAL A 44 -18.44 12.02 -8.90
N LEU A 45 -18.00 11.44 -7.78
CA LEU A 45 -17.01 10.36 -7.79
C LEU A 45 -17.51 9.13 -8.57
N ALA A 46 -18.76 8.73 -8.33
CA ALA A 46 -19.38 7.59 -9.01
C ALA A 46 -19.49 7.82 -10.53
N ASN A 47 -19.89 9.03 -10.94
CA ASN A 47 -19.96 9.39 -12.36
C ASN A 47 -18.58 9.37 -13.03
N LYS A 48 -17.53 9.85 -12.34
CA LYS A 48 -16.14 9.78 -12.83
C LYS A 48 -15.69 8.34 -13.03
N LYS A 49 -15.95 7.45 -12.07
CA LYS A 49 -15.63 6.00 -12.18
C LYS A 49 -16.31 5.34 -13.37
N GLN A 50 -17.54 5.74 -13.70
CA GLN A 50 -18.30 5.19 -14.82
C GLN A 50 -17.97 5.85 -16.17
N LYS A 51 -17.02 6.78 -16.26
CA LYS A 51 -16.67 7.55 -17.47
C LYS A 51 -17.86 8.28 -18.13
N LYS A 52 -18.95 8.51 -17.39
CA LYS A 52 -20.16 9.20 -17.89
C LYS A 52 -20.06 10.73 -17.83
N LEU A 53 -18.90 11.26 -17.41
CA LEU A 53 -18.72 12.67 -17.08
C LEU A 53 -18.59 13.59 -18.30
N SER A 54 -18.34 13.05 -19.49
CA SER A 54 -18.13 13.88 -20.68
C SER A 54 -19.39 14.62 -21.17
N LEU A 55 -20.55 14.27 -20.64
CA LEU A 55 -21.85 14.82 -21.04
C LEU A 55 -22.46 15.78 -20.00
N LEU A 56 -21.77 16.02 -18.88
CA LEU A 56 -22.31 16.89 -17.82
C LEU A 56 -21.89 18.36 -18.00
N PRO A 57 -22.79 19.33 -17.82
CA PRO A 57 -22.52 20.76 -18.05
C PRO A 57 -21.51 21.35 -17.05
N ASP A 58 -21.45 20.86 -15.82
CA ASP A 58 -20.50 21.31 -14.77
C ASP A 58 -19.45 20.24 -14.48
N LYS A 59 -18.36 20.26 -15.24
CA LYS A 59 -17.26 19.30 -15.06
C LYS A 59 -16.43 19.64 -13.81
N VAL A 60 -16.63 18.89 -12.73
CA VAL A 60 -15.83 19.01 -11.51
C VAL A 60 -14.45 18.39 -11.73
N ARG A 61 -13.37 19.15 -11.48
CA ARG A 61 -11.99 18.65 -11.57
C ARG A 61 -11.71 17.68 -10.39
N ASP A 62 -10.76 16.76 -10.58
CA ASP A 62 -10.36 15.84 -9.52
C ASP A 62 -9.81 16.57 -8.30
N SER A 63 -9.06 17.65 -8.52
CA SER A 63 -8.56 18.52 -7.44
C SER A 63 -9.69 19.20 -6.65
N ASP A 64 -10.79 19.58 -7.28
CA ASP A 64 -11.92 20.20 -6.60
C ASP A 64 -12.71 19.16 -5.81
N LEU A 65 -12.88 17.96 -6.36
CA LEU A 65 -13.53 16.85 -5.66
C LEU A 65 -12.74 16.42 -4.40
N LEU A 66 -11.41 16.35 -4.48
CA LEU A 66 -10.57 16.10 -3.32
C LEU A 66 -10.73 17.18 -2.24
N LYS A 67 -10.78 18.45 -2.63
CA LYS A 67 -11.04 19.56 -1.69
C LYS A 67 -12.42 19.42 -1.03
N TRP A 68 -13.42 18.99 -1.75
CA TRP A 68 -14.75 18.76 -1.19
C TRP A 68 -14.75 17.69 -0.10
N PHE A 69 -14.10 16.55 -0.36
CA PHE A 69 -13.96 15.52 0.68
C PHE A 69 -13.17 16.01 1.90
N LEU A 70 -12.12 16.80 1.70
CA LEU A 70 -11.36 17.41 2.80
C LEU A 70 -12.24 18.38 3.60
N SER A 71 -13.01 19.27 2.93
CA SER A 71 -13.93 20.16 3.64
C SER A 71 -14.96 19.43 4.48
N ILE A 72 -15.49 18.30 4.00
CA ILE A 72 -16.43 17.46 4.76
C ILE A 72 -15.77 16.92 6.03
N ILE A 73 -14.52 16.46 5.93
CA ILE A 73 -13.75 15.95 7.08
C ILE A 73 -13.47 17.06 8.08
N ASP A 74 -13.04 18.24 7.60
CA ASP A 74 -12.67 19.37 8.45
C ASP A 74 -13.88 19.98 9.16
N ASN A 75 -15.01 20.07 8.47
CA ASN A 75 -16.25 20.60 9.02
C ASN A 75 -16.91 19.66 10.04
N ALA A 76 -16.82 18.33 9.82
CA ALA A 76 -17.51 17.36 10.66
C ALA A 76 -16.67 16.08 10.89
N PRO A 77 -15.50 16.20 11.59
CA PRO A 77 -14.52 15.11 11.70
C PRO A 77 -15.04 13.88 12.45
N PHE A 78 -16.05 14.05 13.32
CA PHE A 78 -16.65 12.96 14.08
C PHE A 78 -17.96 12.45 13.49
N SER A 79 -18.36 12.95 12.31
CA SER A 79 -19.56 12.49 11.62
C SER A 79 -19.33 11.13 10.94
N LYS A 80 -20.44 10.43 10.66
CA LYS A 80 -20.38 9.21 9.84
C LYS A 80 -19.85 9.43 8.42
N TYR A 81 -19.79 10.68 7.96
CA TYR A 81 -19.32 11.04 6.60
C TYR A 81 -17.80 11.19 6.52
N ALA A 82 -17.12 11.58 7.60
CA ALA A 82 -15.69 11.81 7.62
C ALA A 82 -14.86 10.55 7.24
N PRO A 83 -15.09 9.36 7.82
CA PRO A 83 -14.37 8.16 7.38
C PRO A 83 -14.70 7.75 5.94
N LEU A 84 -15.93 7.99 5.47
CA LEU A 84 -16.32 7.72 4.08
C LEU A 84 -15.58 8.67 3.12
N ALA A 85 -15.50 9.95 3.45
CA ALA A 85 -14.77 10.96 2.69
C ALA A 85 -13.25 10.65 2.67
N GLN A 86 -12.67 10.25 3.80
CA GLN A 86 -11.27 9.86 3.88
C GLN A 86 -10.96 8.64 3.02
N PHE A 87 -11.86 7.66 2.99
CA PHE A 87 -11.74 6.49 2.11
C PHE A 87 -11.84 6.88 0.63
N ALA A 88 -12.76 7.77 0.27
CA ALA A 88 -12.92 8.27 -1.10
C ALA A 88 -11.67 9.01 -1.61
N ILE A 89 -11.01 9.80 -0.74
CA ILE A 89 -9.71 10.44 -1.05
C ILE A 89 -8.66 9.38 -1.36
N ALA A 90 -8.54 8.34 -0.51
CA ALA A 90 -7.56 7.27 -0.69
C ALA A 90 -7.81 6.49 -2.00
N GLU A 91 -9.07 6.13 -2.29
CA GLU A 91 -9.44 5.47 -3.55
C GLU A 91 -9.15 6.36 -4.78
N SER A 92 -9.36 7.67 -4.68
CA SER A 92 -9.06 8.60 -5.78
C SER A 92 -7.57 8.57 -6.11
N TYR A 93 -6.69 8.65 -5.10
CA TYR A 93 -5.25 8.53 -5.30
C TYR A 93 -4.84 7.15 -5.84
N GLN A 94 -5.48 6.09 -5.37
CA GLN A 94 -5.21 4.73 -5.87
C GLN A 94 -5.58 4.60 -7.35
N ASN A 95 -6.72 5.15 -7.77
CA ASN A 95 -7.17 5.13 -9.16
C ASN A 95 -6.26 5.97 -10.08
N GLU A 96 -5.68 7.03 -9.55
CA GLU A 96 -4.67 7.85 -10.24
C GLU A 96 -3.27 7.23 -10.23
N LYS A 97 -3.13 6.00 -9.70
CA LYS A 97 -1.84 5.28 -9.54
C LYS A 97 -0.83 6.01 -8.66
N LYS A 98 -1.26 6.93 -7.82
CA LYS A 98 -0.46 7.66 -6.84
C LYS A 98 -0.35 6.85 -5.55
N ALA A 99 0.41 5.74 -5.62
CA ALA A 99 0.47 4.72 -4.56
C ALA A 99 0.82 5.28 -3.17
N SER A 100 1.82 6.16 -3.07
CA SER A 100 2.24 6.74 -1.78
C SER A 100 1.16 7.61 -1.14
N LEU A 101 0.46 8.42 -1.94
CA LEU A 101 -0.64 9.26 -1.45
C LEU A 101 -1.86 8.42 -1.06
N ALA A 102 -2.13 7.33 -1.80
CA ALA A 102 -3.18 6.39 -1.46
C ALA A 102 -2.90 5.71 -0.11
N ILE A 103 -1.68 5.16 0.08
CA ILE A 103 -1.26 4.54 1.35
C ILE A 103 -1.41 5.52 2.50
N LEU A 104 -0.86 6.74 2.36
CA LEU A 104 -0.96 7.77 3.40
C LEU A 104 -2.42 8.11 3.74
N SER A 105 -3.30 8.18 2.73
CA SER A 105 -4.70 8.51 2.94
C SER A 105 -5.49 7.36 3.57
N TYR A 106 -5.19 6.10 3.22
CA TYR A 106 -5.73 4.93 3.92
C TYR A 106 -5.23 4.85 5.37
N GLN A 107 -3.94 5.12 5.62
CA GLN A 107 -3.39 5.15 6.97
C GLN A 107 -4.11 6.20 7.85
N LYS A 108 -4.34 7.41 7.32
CA LYS A 108 -5.12 8.43 8.03
C LYS A 108 -6.52 7.95 8.43
N LEU A 109 -7.16 7.10 7.61
CA LEU A 109 -8.45 6.53 7.95
C LEU A 109 -8.32 5.54 9.10
N VAL A 110 -7.36 4.63 9.04
CA VAL A 110 -7.09 3.64 10.08
C VAL A 110 -6.77 4.31 11.41
N ASP A 111 -5.90 5.33 11.40
CA ASP A 111 -5.47 6.04 12.60
C ASP A 111 -6.59 6.86 13.26
N LYS A 112 -7.39 7.56 12.45
CA LYS A 112 -8.45 8.44 12.97
C LYS A 112 -9.76 7.72 13.28
N TYR A 113 -10.05 6.64 12.58
CA TYR A 113 -11.33 5.93 12.65
C TYR A 113 -11.15 4.41 12.78
N PRO A 114 -10.33 3.91 13.73
CA PRO A 114 -9.93 2.49 13.78
C PRO A 114 -11.12 1.52 13.86
N ASN A 115 -12.20 1.92 14.52
CA ASN A 115 -13.40 1.10 14.70
C ASN A 115 -14.44 1.23 13.57
N HIS A 116 -14.15 2.02 12.53
CA HIS A 116 -15.08 2.15 11.42
C HIS A 116 -14.95 0.92 10.47
N LYS A 117 -16.09 0.47 9.92
CA LYS A 117 -16.16 -0.71 9.03
C LYS A 117 -15.19 -0.67 7.82
N LEU A 118 -14.83 0.52 7.36
CA LEU A 118 -13.88 0.70 6.26
C LEU A 118 -12.41 0.61 6.70
N SER A 119 -12.10 0.56 7.98
CA SER A 119 -10.71 0.57 8.45
C SER A 119 -10.01 -0.76 8.16
N SER A 120 -10.71 -1.89 8.26
CA SER A 120 -10.17 -3.18 7.81
C SER A 120 -9.92 -3.22 6.31
N GLU A 121 -10.81 -2.62 5.50
CA GLU A 121 -10.60 -2.47 4.06
C GLU A 121 -9.41 -1.57 3.77
N ALA A 122 -9.30 -0.43 4.44
CA ALA A 122 -8.20 0.52 4.27
C ALA A 122 -6.84 -0.13 4.61
N GLN A 123 -6.75 -0.83 5.75
CA GLN A 123 -5.53 -1.54 6.14
C GLN A 123 -5.15 -2.62 5.12
N TYR A 124 -6.13 -3.38 4.62
CA TYR A 124 -5.89 -4.35 3.55
C TYR A 124 -5.39 -3.68 2.27
N ARG A 125 -5.97 -2.53 1.86
CA ARG A 125 -5.55 -1.78 0.67
C ARG A 125 -4.12 -1.29 0.75
N ILE A 126 -3.65 -0.88 1.93
CA ILE A 126 -2.24 -0.53 2.15
C ILE A 126 -1.33 -1.69 1.76
N GLY A 127 -1.57 -2.88 2.30
CA GLY A 127 -0.79 -4.07 1.98
C GLY A 127 -0.93 -4.52 0.52
N ASP A 128 -2.13 -4.43 -0.06
CA ASP A 128 -2.38 -4.82 -1.46
C ASP A 128 -1.68 -3.91 -2.47
N ILE A 129 -1.60 -2.60 -2.19
CA ILE A 129 -0.82 -1.65 -3.01
C ILE A 129 0.67 -2.04 -3.00
N ALA A 130 1.24 -2.33 -1.84
CA ALA A 130 2.62 -2.77 -1.72
C ALA A 130 2.86 -4.12 -2.42
N ARG A 131 1.94 -5.09 -2.25
CA ARG A 131 1.98 -6.40 -2.92
C ARG A 131 1.94 -6.27 -4.44
N LYS A 132 1.10 -5.39 -4.99
CA LYS A 132 1.02 -5.14 -6.43
C LYS A 132 2.33 -4.57 -6.99
N LYS A 133 3.02 -3.73 -6.23
CA LYS A 133 4.34 -3.21 -6.61
C LYS A 133 5.39 -4.32 -6.69
N ILE A 134 5.35 -5.31 -5.79
CA ILE A 134 6.23 -6.49 -5.84
C ILE A 134 5.95 -7.30 -7.11
N ASN A 135 4.69 -7.59 -7.41
CA ASN A 135 4.28 -8.36 -8.58
C ASN A 135 4.63 -7.65 -9.91
N SER A 136 4.74 -6.33 -9.92
CA SER A 136 5.18 -5.56 -11.09
C SER A 136 6.71 -5.53 -11.30
N GLY A 137 7.47 -6.33 -10.53
CA GLY A 137 8.90 -6.56 -10.74
C GLY A 137 9.82 -5.92 -9.71
N SER A 138 9.29 -5.26 -8.68
CA SER A 138 10.13 -4.79 -7.57
C SER A 138 10.67 -5.99 -6.78
N ARG A 139 12.00 -6.18 -6.82
CA ARG A 139 12.71 -7.20 -6.02
C ARG A 139 13.20 -6.66 -4.67
N ASP A 140 12.71 -5.50 -4.25
CA ASP A 140 13.10 -4.89 -2.99
C ASP A 140 12.45 -5.66 -1.82
N SER A 141 13.29 -6.25 -0.97
CA SER A 141 12.87 -6.98 0.22
C SER A 141 12.12 -6.09 1.23
N ALA A 142 12.40 -4.79 1.24
CA ALA A 142 11.68 -3.84 2.10
C ALA A 142 10.19 -3.74 1.70
N ASN A 143 9.87 -3.77 0.41
CA ASN A 143 8.49 -3.78 -0.06
C ASN A 143 7.75 -5.07 0.36
N ILE A 144 8.45 -6.23 0.35
CA ILE A 144 7.84 -7.50 0.80
C ILE A 144 7.56 -7.44 2.30
N THR A 145 8.53 -6.98 3.10
CA THR A 145 8.36 -6.84 4.55
C THR A 145 7.22 -5.88 4.88
N TYR A 146 7.17 -4.73 4.21
CA TYR A 146 6.09 -3.76 4.39
C TYR A 146 4.71 -4.35 4.06
N ALA A 147 4.59 -5.04 2.92
CA ALA A 147 3.33 -5.69 2.53
C ALA A 147 2.92 -6.78 3.53
N LYS A 148 3.88 -7.57 4.04
CA LYS A 148 3.61 -8.61 5.05
C LYS A 148 3.11 -8.00 6.35
N ASN A 149 3.80 -6.99 6.89
CA ASN A 149 3.40 -6.32 8.11
C ASN A 149 1.98 -5.74 7.98
N ALA A 150 1.69 -5.07 6.86
CA ALA A 150 0.35 -4.52 6.62
C ALA A 150 -0.75 -5.60 6.55
N MET A 151 -0.46 -6.80 6.03
CA MET A 151 -1.40 -7.93 6.04
C MET A 151 -1.53 -8.56 7.44
N GLU A 152 -0.44 -8.65 8.20
CA GLU A 152 -0.46 -9.10 9.60
C GLU A 152 -1.30 -8.16 10.47
N ASP A 153 -1.18 -6.84 10.28
CA ASP A 153 -2.01 -5.84 10.98
C ASP A 153 -3.51 -6.05 10.71
N VAL A 154 -3.90 -6.41 9.46
CA VAL A 154 -5.31 -6.74 9.17
C VAL A 154 -5.76 -7.95 9.96
N ILE A 155 -4.94 -9.00 10.03
CA ILE A 155 -5.29 -10.25 10.72
C ILE A 155 -5.43 -10.02 12.22
N VAL A 156 -4.53 -9.21 12.81
CA VAL A 156 -4.50 -8.96 14.25
C VAL A 156 -5.56 -7.95 14.67
N ALA A 157 -5.62 -6.79 14.00
CA ALA A 157 -6.52 -5.71 14.41
C ALA A 157 -7.98 -5.92 13.96
N TYR A 158 -8.20 -6.72 12.91
CA TYR A 158 -9.51 -6.88 12.29
C TYR A 158 -9.84 -8.36 12.03
N GLU A 159 -9.55 -9.24 12.98
CA GLU A 159 -9.67 -10.70 12.86
C GLU A 159 -11.03 -11.20 12.37
N ASN A 160 -12.12 -10.51 12.79
CA ASN A 160 -13.50 -10.85 12.43
C ASN A 160 -13.96 -10.20 11.10
N SER A 161 -13.07 -9.48 10.40
CA SER A 161 -13.42 -8.86 9.12
C SER A 161 -13.28 -9.85 7.96
N PRO A 162 -14.07 -9.70 6.89
CA PRO A 162 -13.86 -10.49 5.66
C PRO A 162 -12.44 -10.37 5.11
N ARG A 163 -11.77 -9.22 5.35
CA ARG A 163 -10.41 -8.94 4.89
C ARG A 163 -9.33 -9.74 5.63
N ALA A 164 -9.58 -10.21 6.86
CA ALA A 164 -8.61 -11.03 7.59
C ALA A 164 -8.26 -12.34 6.84
N LYS A 165 -9.26 -13.02 6.27
CA LYS A 165 -9.02 -14.21 5.45
C LYS A 165 -8.22 -13.90 4.18
N GLU A 166 -8.59 -12.85 3.46
CA GLU A 166 -7.87 -12.43 2.25
C GLU A 166 -6.44 -12.00 2.57
N ALA A 167 -6.22 -11.31 3.70
CA ALA A 167 -4.89 -10.93 4.18
C ALA A 167 -4.04 -12.16 4.52
N ALA A 168 -4.61 -13.19 5.15
CA ALA A 168 -3.91 -14.44 5.43
C ALA A 168 -3.46 -15.17 4.15
N ASP A 169 -4.29 -15.18 3.13
CA ASP A 169 -3.94 -15.77 1.83
C ASP A 169 -2.88 -14.94 1.09
N ALA A 170 -2.98 -13.61 1.15
CA ALA A 170 -1.95 -12.71 0.62
C ALA A 170 -0.61 -12.88 1.33
N LEU A 171 -0.62 -13.06 2.67
CA LEU A 171 0.57 -13.32 3.48
C LEU A 171 1.28 -14.62 3.06
N LYS A 172 0.53 -15.71 2.82
CA LYS A 172 1.10 -16.96 2.30
C LYS A 172 1.79 -16.77 0.94
N GLN A 173 1.18 -15.97 0.05
CA GLN A 173 1.79 -15.65 -1.24
C GLN A 173 3.08 -14.84 -1.08
N LEU A 174 3.09 -13.83 -0.20
CA LEU A 174 4.27 -13.01 0.10
C LEU A 174 5.39 -13.85 0.73
N ASP A 175 5.08 -14.78 1.63
CA ASP A 175 6.03 -15.75 2.20
C ASP A 175 6.66 -16.59 1.08
N SER A 176 5.87 -17.06 0.13
CA SER A 176 6.35 -17.84 -1.01
C SER A 176 7.28 -17.03 -1.92
N ILE A 177 6.92 -15.79 -2.23
CA ILE A 177 7.75 -14.86 -3.02
C ILE A 177 9.09 -14.62 -2.30
N GLN A 178 9.04 -14.30 -1.01
CA GLN A 178 10.24 -14.07 -0.20
C GLN A 178 11.15 -15.29 -0.16
N GLY A 179 10.57 -16.47 0.05
CA GLY A 179 11.31 -17.74 0.04
C GLY A 179 12.03 -17.99 -1.28
N THR A 180 11.36 -17.73 -2.40
CA THR A 180 11.95 -17.84 -3.74
C THR A 180 13.11 -16.86 -3.93
N GLN A 181 12.96 -15.62 -3.53
CA GLN A 181 14.04 -14.62 -3.62
C GLN A 181 15.26 -14.99 -2.77
N LEU A 182 15.02 -15.49 -1.54
CA LEU A 182 16.09 -15.95 -0.66
C LEU A 182 16.82 -17.15 -1.26
N TYR A 183 16.10 -18.10 -1.84
CA TYR A 183 16.68 -19.25 -2.53
C TYR A 183 17.53 -18.83 -3.75
N GLU A 184 17.03 -17.92 -4.58
CA GLU A 184 17.77 -17.37 -5.73
C GLU A 184 19.06 -16.63 -5.27
N THR A 185 18.98 -15.91 -4.15
CA THR A 185 20.14 -15.26 -3.52
C THR A 185 21.16 -16.29 -3.06
N GLY A 186 20.71 -17.40 -2.47
CA GLY A 186 21.56 -18.54 -2.12
C GLY A 186 22.28 -19.12 -3.33
N LEU A 187 21.55 -19.35 -4.45
CA LEU A 187 22.14 -19.81 -5.72
C LEU A 187 23.20 -18.82 -6.26
N PHE A 188 22.95 -17.54 -6.13
CA PHE A 188 23.92 -16.52 -6.54
C PHE A 188 25.22 -16.65 -5.76
N TYR A 189 25.17 -16.74 -4.43
CA TYR A 189 26.37 -16.92 -3.59
C TYR A 189 27.06 -18.27 -3.83
N GLU A 190 26.31 -19.33 -4.08
CA GLU A 190 26.86 -20.63 -4.45
C GLU A 190 27.70 -20.56 -5.74
N LYS A 191 27.17 -19.88 -6.78
CA LYS A 191 27.91 -19.63 -8.04
C LYS A 191 29.19 -18.82 -7.82
N GLN A 192 29.19 -17.91 -6.85
CA GLN A 192 30.37 -17.10 -6.49
C GLN A 192 31.36 -17.87 -5.59
N LYS A 193 31.14 -19.17 -5.34
CA LYS A 193 31.91 -19.99 -4.39
C LYS A 193 31.90 -19.48 -2.95
N GLN A 194 30.96 -18.61 -2.60
CA GLN A 194 30.75 -18.10 -1.25
C GLN A 194 29.78 -19.04 -0.50
N LEU A 195 30.20 -20.29 -0.28
CA LEU A 195 29.32 -21.37 0.16
C LEU A 195 28.69 -21.11 1.53
N ARG A 196 29.43 -20.49 2.47
CA ARG A 196 28.91 -20.14 3.79
C ARG A 196 27.76 -19.12 3.68
N SER A 197 27.91 -18.11 2.84
CA SER A 197 26.84 -17.13 2.55
C SER A 197 25.64 -17.81 1.89
N ALA A 198 25.87 -18.73 0.95
CA ALA A 198 24.81 -19.50 0.30
C ALA A 198 23.97 -20.27 1.33
N VAL A 199 24.62 -20.95 2.29
CA VAL A 199 23.92 -21.69 3.38
C VAL A 199 23.00 -20.77 4.17
N ILE A 200 23.47 -19.58 4.57
CA ILE A 200 22.68 -18.61 5.33
C ILE A 200 21.39 -18.24 4.57
N TYR A 201 21.48 -18.00 3.27
CA TYR A 201 20.30 -17.66 2.47
C TYR A 201 19.38 -18.86 2.24
N TYR A 202 19.91 -20.04 2.04
CA TYR A 202 19.11 -21.28 1.96
C TYR A 202 18.39 -21.57 3.28
N GLU A 203 19.05 -21.39 4.43
CA GLU A 203 18.42 -21.53 5.75
C GLU A 203 17.28 -20.51 5.95
N LYS A 204 17.47 -19.26 5.51
CA LYS A 204 16.39 -18.26 5.51
C LYS A 204 15.26 -18.69 4.57
N ALA A 205 15.56 -19.27 3.40
CA ALA A 205 14.55 -19.75 2.46
C ALA A 205 13.75 -20.95 3.01
N ILE A 206 14.35 -21.83 3.80
CA ILE A 206 13.67 -22.96 4.48
C ILE A 206 12.59 -22.46 5.44
N LYS A 207 12.79 -21.29 6.07
CA LYS A 207 11.81 -20.69 6.98
C LYS A 207 10.58 -20.12 6.25
N SER A 208 10.62 -20.02 4.91
CA SER A 208 9.46 -19.64 4.13
C SER A 208 8.41 -20.75 4.13
N LYS A 209 7.13 -20.39 4.11
CA LYS A 209 6.04 -21.36 4.10
C LYS A 209 5.80 -21.96 2.70
N ASN A 210 6.86 -22.13 1.89
CA ASN A 210 6.80 -22.74 0.57
C ASN A 210 7.49 -24.12 0.60
N PRO A 211 6.73 -25.24 0.61
CA PRO A 211 7.30 -26.58 0.73
C PRO A 211 8.31 -26.91 -0.38
N LYS A 212 8.04 -26.48 -1.61
CA LYS A 212 8.94 -26.70 -2.76
C LYS A 212 10.29 -26.01 -2.56
N ILE A 213 10.29 -24.75 -2.18
CA ILE A 213 11.52 -23.99 -1.93
C ILE A 213 12.27 -24.56 -0.71
N THR A 214 11.53 -24.94 0.33
CA THR A 214 12.11 -25.58 1.52
C THR A 214 12.89 -26.84 1.16
N GLU A 215 12.30 -27.73 0.34
CA GLU A 215 12.97 -28.97 -0.07
C GLU A 215 14.17 -28.69 -0.97
N MET A 216 14.02 -27.81 -1.95
CA MET A 216 15.14 -27.43 -2.82
C MET A 216 16.31 -26.84 -2.04
N ALA A 217 16.03 -25.98 -1.04
CA ALA A 217 17.08 -25.37 -0.20
C ALA A 217 17.79 -26.41 0.68
N LYS A 218 17.05 -27.34 1.28
CA LYS A 218 17.64 -28.45 2.06
C LYS A 218 18.60 -29.30 1.21
N VAL A 219 18.20 -29.66 0.00
CA VAL A 219 19.05 -30.43 -0.92
C VAL A 219 20.33 -29.64 -1.25
N ARG A 220 20.23 -28.32 -1.51
CA ARG A 220 21.42 -27.50 -1.76
C ARG A 220 22.36 -27.46 -0.56
N ILE A 221 21.85 -27.20 0.63
CA ILE A 221 22.66 -27.22 1.88
C ILE A 221 23.38 -28.53 2.01
N LYS A 222 22.69 -29.67 1.88
CA LYS A 222 23.31 -31.02 1.97
C LYS A 222 24.47 -31.18 1.00
N ASN A 223 24.37 -30.68 -0.23
CA ASN A 223 25.36 -30.83 -1.27
C ASN A 223 26.60 -29.93 -1.06
N ILE A 224 26.41 -28.73 -0.46
CA ILE A 224 27.54 -27.79 -0.31
C ILE A 224 28.24 -27.87 1.05
N THR A 225 27.57 -28.37 2.10
CA THR A 225 28.16 -28.49 3.44
C THR A 225 29.47 -29.26 3.47
N PRO A 226 29.64 -30.44 2.80
CA PRO A 226 30.93 -31.12 2.75
C PRO A 226 32.06 -30.29 2.15
N GLN A 227 31.75 -29.41 1.19
CA GLN A 227 32.73 -28.54 0.54
C GLN A 227 33.20 -27.38 1.46
N ILE A 228 32.35 -26.94 2.39
CA ILE A 228 32.69 -25.91 3.40
C ILE A 228 33.67 -26.48 4.45
N VAL A 229 33.48 -27.73 4.84
CA VAL A 229 34.33 -28.41 5.84
C VAL A 229 35.73 -28.63 5.28
N SER A 230 35.87 -28.87 3.99
CA SER A 230 37.16 -29.07 3.31
C SER A 230 37.92 -27.77 2.98
N ASP A 231 37.27 -26.59 3.09
CA ASP A 231 37.88 -25.28 2.81
C ASP A 231 37.95 -24.41 4.10
N PRO A 232 39.10 -24.40 4.80
CA PRO A 232 39.26 -23.73 6.09
C PRO A 232 39.39 -22.20 5.99
N THR A 233 39.30 -21.60 4.80
CA THR A 233 39.46 -20.13 4.64
C THR A 233 38.33 -19.35 5.35
N PRO A 234 38.64 -18.46 6.31
CA PRO A 234 37.62 -17.64 6.95
C PRO A 234 37.09 -16.62 5.94
N SER A 235 35.79 -16.68 5.64
CA SER A 235 35.14 -15.64 4.82
C SER A 235 35.06 -14.33 5.62
N LEU A 236 35.97 -13.41 5.37
CA LEU A 236 35.96 -12.04 5.88
C LEU A 236 35.03 -11.18 5.03
N SER A 237 33.72 -11.28 5.24
CA SER A 237 32.78 -10.17 4.99
C SER A 237 31.38 -10.59 5.46
N SER A 238 30.77 -9.75 6.30
CA SER A 238 29.36 -9.94 6.66
C SER A 238 28.47 -9.82 5.42
N PRO A 239 27.41 -10.63 5.26
CA PRO A 239 26.53 -10.59 4.09
C PRO A 239 25.94 -9.22 3.79
N GLU A 240 25.75 -8.40 4.83
CA GLU A 240 25.12 -7.07 4.72
C GLU A 240 26.00 -6.02 4.00
N SER A 241 27.33 -6.10 4.13
CA SER A 241 28.24 -5.16 3.45
C SER A 241 28.32 -5.41 1.94
N ASN A 242 28.04 -6.62 1.47
CA ASN A 242 28.03 -6.97 0.06
C ASN A 242 26.72 -6.70 -0.66
N ILE A 243 25.59 -6.72 0.04
CA ILE A 243 24.29 -6.33 -0.54
C ILE A 243 24.32 -4.88 -1.01
N ASN A 244 24.91 -3.97 -0.22
CA ASN A 244 25.06 -2.58 -0.61
C ASN A 244 25.98 -2.38 -1.83
N LYS A 245 27.03 -3.19 -2.00
CA LYS A 245 27.90 -3.17 -3.18
C LYS A 245 27.19 -3.72 -4.42
N ILE A 246 26.41 -4.80 -4.28
CA ILE A 246 25.64 -5.40 -5.39
C ILE A 246 24.53 -4.47 -5.85
N ASN A 247 23.83 -3.82 -4.92
CA ASN A 247 22.79 -2.84 -5.24
C ASN A 247 23.38 -1.59 -5.91
N GLN A 248 24.59 -1.17 -5.52
CA GLN A 248 25.29 -0.08 -6.18
C GLN A 248 25.80 -0.46 -7.58
N GLN A 249 26.28 -1.69 -7.79
CA GLN A 249 26.71 -2.17 -9.11
C GLN A 249 25.52 -2.39 -10.07
N LYS A 250 24.38 -2.93 -9.57
CA LYS A 250 23.14 -3.01 -10.35
C LYS A 250 22.61 -1.62 -10.72
N LYS A 251 22.64 -0.65 -9.78
CA LYS A 251 22.28 0.74 -10.08
C LYS A 251 23.12 1.35 -11.20
N LYS A 252 24.40 0.98 -11.31
CA LYS A 252 25.30 1.43 -12.41
C LYS A 252 25.03 0.74 -13.75
N ILE A 253 24.46 -0.47 -13.74
CA ILE A 253 24.09 -1.21 -14.96
C ILE A 253 22.73 -0.72 -15.48
N ASP A 254 21.76 -0.51 -14.57
CA ASP A 254 20.42 -0.03 -14.92
C ASP A 254 20.41 1.45 -15.34
N THR A 255 21.35 2.28 -14.83
CA THR A 255 21.50 3.68 -15.27
C THR A 255 22.13 3.83 -16.66
N LYS A 256 22.64 2.75 -17.25
CA LYS A 256 23.12 2.75 -18.66
C LYS A 256 22.06 2.33 -19.67
N SER A 257 20.90 1.81 -19.21
CA SER A 257 19.80 1.35 -20.07
C SER A 257 18.46 2.05 -19.85
N ALA A 258 18.37 3.01 -18.93
CA ALA A 258 17.14 3.78 -18.69
C ALA A 258 17.47 5.23 -18.36
N SER A 259 17.66 6.03 -19.39
CA SER A 259 17.34 7.46 -19.31
C SER A 259 15.82 7.57 -19.41
N ASN A 260 15.13 7.55 -18.27
CA ASN A 260 13.84 8.21 -18.03
C ASN A 260 13.21 7.73 -16.69
N GLU A 261 13.12 8.69 -15.76
CA GLU A 261 12.12 8.82 -14.70
C GLU A 261 11.85 7.62 -13.78
N GLU A 262 12.59 7.52 -12.67
CA GLU A 262 12.03 7.02 -11.42
C GLU A 262 12.64 7.74 -10.21
N GLY A 263 11.78 8.49 -9.50
CA GLY A 263 12.11 9.14 -8.23
C GLY A 263 12.33 8.11 -7.10
N PRO A 264 12.88 8.55 -5.94
CA PRO A 264 13.27 7.66 -4.85
C PRO A 264 12.08 6.88 -4.28
N SER A 265 12.35 5.68 -3.77
CA SER A 265 11.39 4.82 -3.06
C SER A 265 10.68 5.63 -1.95
N ILE A 266 9.40 5.97 -2.14
CA ILE A 266 8.62 6.82 -1.25
C ILE A 266 7.55 5.97 -0.55
N LEU A 267 7.97 4.92 0.14
CA LEU A 267 7.12 4.32 1.15
C LEU A 267 7.44 4.98 2.50
N PRO A 268 6.44 5.45 3.25
CA PRO A 268 6.67 5.95 4.59
C PRO A 268 7.24 4.83 5.47
N PRO A 269 8.09 5.14 6.47
CA PRO A 269 8.56 4.13 7.42
C PRO A 269 7.36 3.52 8.16
N PRO A 270 7.45 2.23 8.55
CA PRO A 270 6.39 1.60 9.32
C PRO A 270 6.15 2.36 10.62
N PRO A 271 4.90 2.45 11.09
CA PRO A 271 4.59 3.06 12.38
C PRO A 271 5.38 2.34 13.47
N LYS A 272 6.03 3.10 14.35
CA LYS A 272 6.63 2.55 15.57
C LYS A 272 5.45 2.12 16.45
N ASN A 273 5.36 0.83 16.75
CA ASN A 273 4.44 0.34 17.78
C ASN A 273 4.75 1.01 19.11
N PRO A 274 3.71 1.38 19.89
CA PRO A 274 3.88 1.95 21.23
C PRO A 274 4.52 0.97 22.20
#